data_ab7c90a05a0bbf059d81b71b462647f6
#
_entry.id   ab7c90a05a0bbf059d81b71b462647f6
#
_cell.length_a   1.000
_cell.length_b   1.000
_cell.length_c   1.000
_cell.angle_alpha   90.00
_cell.angle_beta   90.00
_cell.angle_gamma   90.00
#
_symmetry.space_group_name_H-M   'P 1'
#
loop_
_entity.id
_entity.type
_entity.pdbx_description
1 polymer ?
#
loop_
_entity_poly.entity_id
_entity_poly.type
_entity_poly.pdbx_seq_one_letter_code
_entity_poly.pdbx_strand_id
1 'polypeptide(L)'
;MDKVIVGASGDAQITNDGATILKLLDVVHPAARTLVDIARSQDAEVGDGTTSVVLLATQLLKEIRAYIEEGVSPHAIIKGFRQASEMVIAHPPIANIANLVIILQGSAAY
;
A
#
# COMPACT_ATOMS: atom_id res chain seq x y z
N MET A 1 -14.81 10.03 -8.18
CA MET A 1 -15.07 11.47 -8.34
C MET A 1 -13.73 12.18 -8.45
N ASP A 2 -13.59 13.02 -9.45
CA ASP A 2 -12.34 13.72 -9.72
C ASP A 2 -11.97 14.66 -8.58
N LYS A 3 -10.67 14.72 -8.29
CA LYS A 3 -10.10 15.62 -7.28
C LYS A 3 -9.30 16.73 -7.95
N VAL A 4 -9.40 17.94 -7.42
CA VAL A 4 -8.53 19.04 -7.79
C VAL A 4 -7.40 19.13 -6.78
N ILE A 5 -6.17 19.01 -7.26
CA ILE A 5 -4.98 19.12 -6.43
C ILE A 5 -4.21 20.35 -6.89
N VAL A 6 -3.94 21.24 -5.95
CA VAL A 6 -3.15 22.45 -6.19
C VAL A 6 -1.74 22.21 -5.66
N GLY A 7 -0.76 22.22 -6.54
CA GLY A 7 0.65 22.11 -6.17
C GLY A 7 1.17 23.40 -5.49
N ALA A 8 2.29 23.29 -4.81
CA ALA A 8 2.96 24.41 -4.15
C ALA A 8 3.34 25.55 -5.14
N SER A 9 3.47 25.24 -6.42
CA SER A 9 3.72 26.18 -7.52
C SER A 9 2.45 26.88 -8.02
N GLY A 10 1.27 26.54 -7.50
CA GLY A 10 -0.01 27.10 -7.95
C GLY A 10 -0.65 26.37 -9.14
N ASP A 11 -0.01 25.33 -9.64
CA ASP A 11 -0.56 24.50 -10.70
C ASP A 11 -1.70 23.63 -10.17
N ALA A 12 -2.86 23.68 -10.83
CA ALA A 12 -4.00 22.86 -10.48
C ALA A 12 -4.10 21.65 -11.43
N GLN A 13 -4.17 20.45 -10.87
CA GLN A 13 -4.37 19.23 -11.62
C GLN A 13 -5.65 18.53 -11.17
N ILE A 14 -6.48 18.12 -12.15
CA ILE A 14 -7.71 17.39 -11.91
C ILE A 14 -7.45 15.92 -12.25
N THR A 15 -7.66 15.03 -11.27
CA THR A 15 -7.48 13.59 -11.45
C THR A 15 -8.34 12.79 -10.48
N ASN A 16 -8.69 11.56 -10.86
CA ASN A 16 -9.28 10.56 -9.98
C ASN A 16 -8.33 9.38 -9.74
N ASP A 17 -7.17 9.38 -10.38
CA ASP A 17 -6.17 8.34 -10.22
C ASP A 17 -5.47 8.43 -8.87
N GLY A 18 -5.60 7.36 -8.07
CA GLY A 18 -5.03 7.30 -6.72
C GLY A 18 -3.51 7.41 -6.69
N ALA A 19 -2.80 6.85 -7.65
CA ALA A 19 -1.35 6.97 -7.75
C ALA A 19 -0.91 8.40 -8.00
N THR A 20 -1.57 9.09 -8.92
CA THR A 20 -1.30 10.50 -9.26
C THR A 20 -1.60 11.39 -8.05
N ILE A 21 -2.72 11.18 -7.36
CA ILE A 21 -3.07 11.93 -6.15
C ILE A 21 -1.99 11.76 -5.09
N LEU A 22 -1.55 10.53 -4.82
CA LEU A 22 -0.53 10.25 -3.81
C LEU A 22 0.85 10.80 -4.17
N LYS A 23 1.19 10.86 -5.47
CA LYS A 23 2.44 11.50 -5.95
C LYS A 23 2.44 13.01 -5.72
N LEU A 24 1.29 13.65 -5.85
CA LEU A 24 1.13 15.10 -5.73
C LEU A 24 1.00 15.57 -4.28
N LEU A 25 0.59 14.69 -3.37
CA LEU A 25 0.52 14.99 -1.96
C LEU A 25 1.92 15.03 -1.34
N ASP A 26 2.21 16.10 -0.63
CA ASP A 26 3.44 16.22 0.18
C ASP A 26 3.27 15.44 1.48
N VAL A 27 3.61 14.17 1.44
CA VAL A 27 3.47 13.25 2.57
C VAL A 27 4.74 13.26 3.40
N VAL A 28 4.65 13.76 4.62
CA VAL A 28 5.80 13.91 5.54
C VAL A 28 5.95 12.70 6.47
N HIS A 29 4.85 12.09 6.90
CA HIS A 29 4.88 10.99 7.86
C HIS A 29 5.51 9.71 7.24
N PRO A 30 6.53 9.07 7.89
CA PRO A 30 7.24 7.91 7.32
C PRO A 30 6.33 6.73 6.98
N ALA A 31 5.36 6.40 7.83
CA ALA A 31 4.42 5.32 7.57
C ALA A 31 3.52 5.61 6.35
N ALA A 32 3.09 6.86 6.19
CA ALA A 32 2.32 7.28 5.03
C ALA A 32 3.16 7.27 3.75
N ARG A 33 4.45 7.59 3.82
CA ARG A 33 5.39 7.43 2.69
C ARG A 33 5.48 5.99 2.23
N THR A 34 5.52 5.03 3.14
CA THR A 34 5.52 3.61 2.81
C THR A 34 4.27 3.22 2.01
N LEU A 35 3.09 3.73 2.38
CA LEU A 35 1.86 3.52 1.61
C LEU A 35 1.92 4.15 0.22
N VAL A 36 2.53 5.31 0.08
CA VAL A 36 2.77 5.96 -1.23
C VAL A 36 3.70 5.11 -2.08
N ASP A 37 4.76 4.55 -1.51
CA ASP A 37 5.70 3.68 -2.23
C ASP A 37 5.05 2.38 -2.68
N ILE A 38 4.18 1.80 -1.87
CA ILE A 38 3.35 0.63 -2.25
C ILE A 38 2.46 0.97 -3.45
N ALA A 39 1.78 2.12 -3.42
CA ALA A 39 0.96 2.57 -4.53
C ALA A 39 1.76 2.80 -5.83
N ARG A 40 2.95 3.39 -5.72
CA ARG A 40 3.85 3.58 -6.85
C ARG A 40 4.34 2.27 -7.44
N SER A 41 4.66 1.30 -6.61
CA SER A 41 5.07 -0.03 -7.06
C SER A 41 3.94 -0.73 -7.81
N GLN A 42 2.71 -0.65 -7.32
CA GLN A 42 1.54 -1.20 -7.99
C GLN A 42 1.31 -0.52 -9.36
N ASP A 43 1.44 0.79 -9.42
CA ASP A 43 1.31 1.57 -10.65
C ASP A 43 2.39 1.18 -11.68
N ALA A 44 3.64 1.00 -11.25
CA ALA A 44 4.75 0.62 -12.10
C ALA A 44 4.64 -0.82 -12.63
N GLU A 45 4.17 -1.77 -11.82
CA GLU A 45 4.09 -3.19 -12.17
C GLU A 45 2.84 -3.54 -12.96
N VAL A 46 1.71 -2.96 -12.63
CA VAL A 46 0.39 -3.33 -13.17
C VAL A 46 -0.29 -2.16 -13.90
N GLY A 47 -0.08 -0.93 -13.44
CA GLY A 47 -0.75 0.26 -13.97
C GLY A 47 -2.22 0.40 -13.58
N ASP A 48 -2.72 -0.45 -12.68
CA ASP A 48 -4.11 -0.47 -12.22
C ASP A 48 -4.21 -0.97 -10.77
N GLY A 49 -5.33 -0.69 -10.11
CA GLY A 49 -5.60 -1.17 -8.74
C GLY A 49 -4.84 -0.45 -7.64
N THR A 50 -4.21 0.68 -7.90
CA THR A 50 -3.44 1.46 -6.93
C THR A 50 -4.25 1.88 -5.72
N THR A 51 -5.48 2.36 -5.91
CA THR A 51 -6.38 2.72 -4.82
C THR A 51 -6.78 1.49 -3.99
N SER A 52 -7.08 0.38 -4.64
CA SER A 52 -7.44 -0.89 -3.98
C SER A 52 -6.31 -1.40 -3.10
N VAL A 53 -5.06 -1.34 -3.58
CA VAL A 53 -3.86 -1.73 -2.84
C VAL A 53 -3.68 -0.88 -1.58
N VAL A 54 -3.83 0.43 -1.69
CA VAL A 54 -3.69 1.35 -0.55
C VAL A 54 -4.78 1.11 0.48
N LEU A 55 -6.03 0.92 0.05
CA LEU A 55 -7.14 0.60 0.95
C LEU A 55 -6.92 -0.72 1.68
N LEU A 56 -6.47 -1.75 0.98
CA LEU A 56 -6.17 -3.05 1.59
C LEU A 56 -5.03 -2.95 2.59
N ALA A 57 -3.93 -2.29 2.23
CA ALA A 57 -2.79 -2.07 3.12
C ALA A 57 -3.21 -1.30 4.37
N THR A 58 -4.02 -0.25 4.22
CA THR A 58 -4.54 0.53 5.34
C THR A 58 -5.42 -0.30 6.26
N GLN A 59 -6.28 -1.15 5.71
CA GLN A 59 -7.13 -2.04 6.51
C GLN A 59 -6.30 -3.07 7.28
N LEU A 60 -5.29 -3.67 6.65
CA LEU A 60 -4.37 -4.58 7.32
C LEU A 60 -3.62 -3.90 8.46
N LEU A 61 -3.15 -2.66 8.27
CA LEU A 61 -2.49 -1.88 9.32
C LEU A 61 -3.42 -1.57 10.50
N LYS A 62 -4.69 -1.30 10.25
CA LYS A 62 -5.69 -1.10 11.31
C LYS A 62 -5.89 -2.37 12.15
N GLU A 63 -5.99 -3.51 11.50
CA GLU A 63 -6.11 -4.81 12.19
C GLU A 63 -4.86 -5.12 13.02
N ILE A 64 -3.68 -4.90 12.48
CA ILE A 64 -2.40 -5.11 13.18
C ILE A 64 -2.31 -4.25 14.43
N ARG A 65 -2.78 -3.02 14.39
CA ARG A 65 -2.73 -2.11 15.53
C ARG A 65 -3.36 -2.72 16.79
N ALA A 66 -4.52 -3.36 16.64
CA ALA A 66 -5.19 -4.03 17.76
C ALA A 66 -4.31 -5.13 18.39
N TYR A 67 -3.66 -5.95 17.55
CA TYR A 67 -2.76 -7.01 18.03
C TYR A 67 -1.51 -6.47 18.71
N ILE A 68 -0.93 -5.39 18.21
CA ILE A 68 0.23 -4.73 18.85
C ILE A 68 -0.16 -4.15 20.20
N GLU A 69 -1.31 -3.53 20.31
CA GLU A 69 -1.84 -3.01 21.59
C GLU A 69 -2.12 -4.12 22.61
N GLU A 70 -2.46 -5.32 22.16
CA GLU A 70 -2.59 -6.54 22.99
C GLU A 70 -1.25 -7.17 23.39
N GLY A 71 -0.12 -6.67 22.88
CA GLY A 71 1.22 -7.15 23.22
C GLY A 71 1.78 -8.22 22.28
N VAL A 72 1.18 -8.44 21.12
CA VAL A 72 1.72 -9.36 20.10
C VAL A 72 3.02 -8.80 19.52
N SER A 73 4.05 -9.63 19.44
CA SER A 73 5.35 -9.23 18.93
C SER A 73 5.27 -8.83 17.43
N PRO A 74 5.87 -7.70 17.03
CA PRO A 74 5.96 -7.31 15.62
C PRO A 74 6.59 -8.40 14.72
N HIS A 75 7.57 -9.15 15.24
CA HIS A 75 8.17 -10.27 14.50
C HIS A 75 7.19 -11.40 14.18
N ALA A 76 6.26 -11.70 15.11
CA ALA A 76 5.21 -12.69 14.87
C ALA A 76 4.26 -12.22 13.77
N ILE A 77 3.91 -10.95 13.74
CA ILE A 77 3.06 -10.33 12.73
C ILE A 77 3.74 -10.38 11.35
N ILE A 78 5.01 -9.99 11.25
CA ILE A 78 5.79 -10.04 10.02
C ILE A 78 5.89 -11.47 9.48
N LYS A 79 6.14 -12.44 10.36
CA LYS A 79 6.16 -13.86 9.99
C LYS A 79 4.81 -14.34 9.46
N GLY A 80 3.70 -13.93 10.10
CA GLY A 80 2.35 -14.23 9.64
C GLY A 80 2.06 -13.66 8.25
N PHE A 81 2.46 -12.42 7.99
CA PHE A 81 2.33 -11.82 6.66
C PHE A 81 3.12 -12.54 5.59
N ARG A 82 4.35 -12.96 5.87
CA ARG A 82 5.16 -13.73 4.92
C ARG A 82 4.48 -15.06 4.58
N GLN A 83 4.01 -15.78 5.57
CA GLN A 83 3.28 -17.04 5.34
C GLN A 83 1.99 -16.83 4.54
N ALA A 84 1.20 -15.82 4.89
CA ALA A 84 -0.01 -15.49 4.15
C ALA A 84 0.31 -15.13 2.69
N SER A 85 1.40 -14.39 2.46
CA SER A 85 1.84 -14.00 1.13
C SER A 85 2.21 -15.20 0.27
N GLU A 86 2.97 -16.13 0.82
CA GLU A 86 3.36 -17.37 0.12
C GLU A 86 2.12 -18.22 -0.25
N MET A 87 1.14 -18.29 0.65
CA MET A 87 -0.12 -18.99 0.39
C MET A 87 -0.92 -18.36 -0.75
N VAL A 88 -0.97 -17.03 -0.79
CA VAL A 88 -1.67 -16.29 -1.85
C VAL A 88 -0.97 -16.47 -3.20
N ILE A 89 0.36 -16.40 -3.25
CA ILE A 89 1.14 -16.60 -4.47
C ILE A 89 0.98 -18.03 -5.02
N ALA A 90 0.87 -19.02 -4.15
CA ALA A 90 0.67 -20.42 -4.53
C ALA A 90 -0.71 -20.71 -5.16
N HIS A 91 -1.66 -19.78 -5.10
CA HIS A 91 -3.01 -19.94 -5.64
C HIS A 91 -3.20 -19.18 -6.95
N PRO A 92 -3.19 -19.88 -8.13
CA PRO A 92 -3.13 -19.26 -9.46
C PRO A 92 -4.24 -18.27 -9.85
N PRO A 93 -5.47 -18.32 -9.33
CA PRO A 93 -6.49 -17.34 -9.76
C PRO A 93 -6.33 -15.95 -9.14
N ILE A 94 -5.38 -15.75 -8.26
CA ILE A 94 -5.21 -14.51 -7.48
C ILE A 94 -3.95 -13.74 -7.89
N ALA A 95 -3.59 -13.79 -9.17
CA ALA A 95 -2.37 -13.14 -9.69
C ALA A 95 -2.28 -11.63 -9.36
N ASN A 96 -3.42 -10.94 -9.32
CA ASN A 96 -3.46 -9.51 -8.96
C ASN A 96 -3.21 -9.26 -7.46
N ILE A 97 -3.55 -10.21 -6.60
CA ILE A 97 -3.27 -10.14 -5.17
C ILE A 97 -1.83 -10.58 -4.88
N ALA A 98 -1.25 -11.45 -5.70
CA ALA A 98 0.15 -11.83 -5.58
C ALA A 98 1.09 -10.63 -5.72
N ASN A 99 0.79 -9.69 -6.60
CA ASN A 99 1.56 -8.46 -6.73
C ASN A 99 1.49 -7.58 -5.47
N LEU A 100 0.31 -7.48 -4.84
CA LEU A 100 0.17 -6.80 -3.56
C LEU A 100 1.09 -7.41 -2.49
N VAL A 101 1.17 -8.72 -2.48
CA VAL A 101 1.98 -9.47 -1.52
C VAL A 101 3.47 -9.26 -1.73
N ILE A 102 3.93 -9.28 -2.98
CA ILE A 102 5.33 -8.98 -3.34
C ILE A 102 5.71 -7.57 -2.88
N ILE A 103 4.82 -6.61 -3.04
CA ILE A 103 5.01 -5.23 -2.61
C ILE A 103 5.14 -5.15 -1.08
N LEU A 104 4.29 -5.86 -0.34
CA LEU A 104 4.35 -5.93 1.12
C LEU A 104 5.64 -6.60 1.62
N GLN A 105 6.16 -7.61 0.91
CA GLN A 105 7.45 -8.23 1.22
C GLN A 105 8.64 -7.31 0.95
N GLY A 106 8.61 -6.57 -0.15
CA GLY A 106 9.65 -5.60 -0.47
C GLY A 106 9.74 -4.47 0.54
N SER A 107 8.60 -4.05 1.09
CA SER A 107 8.54 -3.01 2.14
C SER A 107 8.96 -3.51 3.54
N ALA A 108 8.90 -4.81 3.79
CA ALA A 108 9.30 -5.42 5.07
C ALA A 108 10.82 -5.75 5.15
N ALA A 109 11.57 -5.50 4.07
CA ALA A 109 13.02 -5.75 4.01
C ALA A 109 13.89 -4.58 4.51
N TYR A 110 13.27 -3.51 5.04
CA TYR A 110 13.96 -2.34 5.63
C TYR A 110 13.77 -2.25 7.13
#